data_6ccb64546902641f31114639320abad1
#
_entry.id   6ccb64546902641f31114639320abad1
#
_cell.length_a   1.000
_cell.length_b   1.000
_cell.length_c   1.000
_cell.angle_alpha   90.00
_cell.angle_beta   90.00
_cell.angle_gamma   90.00
#
_symmetry.space_group_name_H-M   'P 1'
#
loop_
_entity.id
_entity.type
_entity.pdbx_description
1 polymer ?
#
loop_
_entity_poly.entity_id
_entity_poly.type
_entity_poly.pdbx_seq_one_letter_code
_entity_poly.pdbx_strand_id
1 'polypeptide(L)' 'MYAIAFDMVITDLRANYGEPYNNAYFEINKVLRQYEFYNTQGSVYLTEKTDMANLFRAIDALKRIPW' A
#
# COMPACT_ATOMS: atom_id res chain seq x y z
N MET A 1 -5.64 -16.54 -2.38
CA MET A 1 -4.86 -15.59 -1.59
C MET A 1 -3.96 -14.78 -2.51
N TYR A 2 -3.92 -13.50 -2.33
CA TYR A 2 -3.02 -12.62 -3.07
C TYR A 2 -2.16 -11.83 -2.10
N ALA A 3 -1.00 -11.42 -2.56
CA ALA A 3 -0.07 -10.61 -1.78
C ALA A 3 0.35 -9.39 -2.58
N ILE A 4 0.51 -8.26 -1.90
CA ILE A 4 1.12 -7.05 -2.44
C ILE A 4 2.33 -6.74 -1.59
N ALA A 5 3.49 -6.60 -2.24
CA ALA A 5 4.72 -6.19 -1.60
C ALA A 5 5.29 -5.01 -2.38
N PHE A 6 5.85 -4.04 -1.66
CA PHE A 6 6.40 -2.86 -2.31
C PHE A 6 7.62 -2.35 -1.53
N ASP A 7 8.45 -1.60 -2.24
CA ASP A 7 9.57 -0.88 -1.65
C ASP A 7 9.39 0.61 -1.87
N MET A 8 9.80 1.39 -0.89
CA MET A 8 9.83 2.85 -1.03
C MET A 8 11.24 3.36 -0.74
N VAL A 9 11.72 4.23 -1.61
CA VAL A 9 13.01 4.88 -1.41
C VAL A 9 12.80 6.04 -0.44
N ILE A 10 13.42 5.97 0.74
CA ILE A 10 13.21 6.96 1.82
C ILE A 10 13.55 8.38 1.37
N THR A 11 14.62 8.55 0.58
CA THR A 11 15.02 9.86 0.07
C THR A 11 13.92 10.47 -0.80
N ASP A 12 13.34 9.67 -1.71
CA ASP A 12 12.26 10.12 -2.57
C ASP A 12 10.99 10.37 -1.77
N LEU A 13 10.74 9.55 -0.77
CA LEU A 13 9.58 9.69 0.09
C LEU A 13 9.63 11.01 0.86
N ARG A 14 10.79 11.38 1.40
CA ARG A 14 10.97 12.66 2.07
C ARG A 14 10.78 13.85 1.13
N ALA A 15 11.25 13.73 -0.10
CA ALA A 15 11.14 14.78 -1.10
C ALA A 15 9.70 14.99 -1.58
N ASN A 16 8.94 13.90 -1.77
CA ASN A 16 7.61 13.93 -2.38
C ASN A 16 6.48 13.94 -1.37
N TYR A 17 6.63 13.26 -0.26
CA TYR A 17 5.60 13.22 0.79
C TYR A 17 5.86 14.25 1.87
N GLY A 18 7.11 14.42 2.29
CA GLY A 18 7.50 15.33 3.36
C GLY A 18 7.75 14.61 4.67
N GLU A 19 7.89 15.37 5.74
CA GLU A 19 8.13 14.86 7.07
C GLU A 19 6.88 15.03 7.94
N PRO A 20 6.55 14.05 8.82
CA PRO A 20 7.25 12.78 8.97
C PRO A 20 6.84 11.78 7.88
N TYR A 21 7.82 11.24 7.18
CA TYR A 21 7.54 10.32 6.06
C TYR A 21 6.89 9.01 6.50
N ASN A 22 6.97 8.65 7.78
CA ASN A 22 6.32 7.45 8.31
C ASN A 22 4.80 7.46 8.08
N ASN A 23 4.19 8.63 7.99
CA ASN A 23 2.76 8.75 7.74
C ASN A 23 2.35 8.20 6.37
N ALA A 24 3.30 8.13 5.42
CA ALA A 24 3.05 7.53 4.12
C ALA A 24 2.69 6.06 4.26
N TYR A 25 3.37 5.34 5.14
CA TYR A 25 3.08 3.93 5.39
C TYR A 25 1.68 3.75 5.99
N PHE A 26 1.27 4.66 6.88
CA PHE A 26 -0.08 4.62 7.45
C PHE A 26 -1.14 4.87 6.38
N GLU A 27 -0.89 5.77 5.45
CA GLU A 27 -1.83 6.04 4.36
C GLU A 27 -1.98 4.83 3.44
N ILE A 28 -0.89 4.16 3.10
CA ILE A 28 -0.93 2.95 2.29
C ILE A 28 -1.70 1.85 3.01
N ASN A 29 -1.44 1.66 4.30
CA ASN A 29 -2.17 0.68 5.11
C ASN A 29 -3.67 0.96 5.07
N LYS A 30 -4.07 2.20 5.24
CA LYS A 30 -5.46 2.61 5.22
C LYS A 30 -6.12 2.32 3.88
N VAL A 31 -5.43 2.60 2.79
CA VAL A 31 -5.93 2.32 1.44
C VAL A 31 -6.10 0.82 1.22
N LEU A 32 -5.08 0.04 1.54
CA LEU A 32 -5.11 -1.40 1.32
C LEU A 32 -6.14 -2.11 2.18
N ARG A 33 -6.39 -1.64 3.41
CA ARG A 33 -7.42 -2.22 4.27
C ARG A 33 -8.81 -2.04 3.70
N GLN A 34 -9.06 -1.01 2.92
CA GLN A 34 -10.34 -0.83 2.25
C GLN A 34 -10.64 -1.95 1.26
N TYR A 35 -9.59 -2.62 0.77
CA TYR A 35 -9.71 -3.75 -0.15
C TYR A 35 -9.41 -5.08 0.54
N GLU A 36 -9.41 -5.07 1.88
CA GLU A 36 -9.21 -6.25 2.72
C GLU A 36 -7.82 -6.89 2.55
N PHE A 37 -6.83 -6.04 2.32
CA PHE A 37 -5.43 -6.42 2.43
C PHE A 37 -4.91 -5.99 3.79
N TYR A 38 -4.27 -6.91 4.51
CA TYR A 38 -3.78 -6.67 5.86
C TYR A 38 -2.28 -6.84 5.93
N ASN A 39 -1.63 -5.92 6.62
CA ASN A 39 -0.20 -5.95 6.78
C ASN A 39 0.25 -7.17 7.61
N THR A 40 1.25 -7.87 7.10
CA THR A 40 1.84 -9.02 7.82
C THR A 40 3.19 -8.63 8.41
N GLN A 41 4.05 -7.99 7.62
CA GLN A 41 5.34 -7.47 8.08
C GLN A 41 5.83 -6.45 7.07
N GLY A 42 6.46 -5.38 7.56
CA GLY A 42 7.04 -4.36 6.71
C GLY A 42 6.05 -3.87 5.64
N SER A 43 6.43 -4.05 4.38
CA SER A 43 5.62 -3.62 3.22
C SER A 43 4.90 -4.77 2.53
N VAL A 44 4.62 -5.86 3.26
CA VAL A 44 3.91 -7.01 2.71
C VAL A 44 2.48 -7.04 3.23
N TYR A 45 1.53 -7.12 2.31
CA TYR A 45 0.11 -7.16 2.61
C TYR A 45 -0.53 -8.38 1.97
N LEU A 46 -1.34 -9.09 2.73
CA LEU A 46 -2.03 -10.31 2.27
C LEU A 46 -3.55 -10.13 2.35
N THR A 47 -4.24 -10.77 1.43
CA THR A 47 -5.69 -10.91 1.48
C THR A 47 -6.07 -12.37 1.30
N GLU A 48 -7.13 -12.80 1.97
CA GLU A 48 -7.70 -14.13 1.77
C GLU A 48 -8.67 -14.16 0.59
N LYS A 49 -9.03 -13.01 0.06
CA LYS A 49 -9.91 -12.95 -1.10
C LYS A 49 -9.23 -13.56 -2.32
N THR A 50 -10.02 -14.24 -3.13
CA THR A 50 -9.56 -14.85 -4.38
C THR A 50 -10.04 -14.08 -5.60
N ASP A 51 -10.73 -12.97 -5.40
CA ASP A 51 -11.26 -12.13 -6.46
C ASP A 51 -10.14 -11.27 -7.06
N MET A 52 -9.75 -11.57 -8.28
CA MET A 52 -8.70 -10.84 -8.98
C MET A 52 -9.09 -9.39 -9.26
N ALA A 53 -10.39 -9.11 -9.44
CA ALA A 53 -10.87 -7.75 -9.63
C ALA A 53 -10.58 -6.90 -8.38
N ASN A 54 -10.71 -7.47 -7.19
CA ASN A 54 -10.37 -6.78 -5.95
C ASN A 54 -8.87 -6.46 -5.87
N LEU A 55 -8.03 -7.38 -6.30
CA LEU A 55 -6.58 -7.17 -6.38
C LEU A 55 -6.26 -5.98 -7.30
N PHE A 56 -6.85 -5.95 -8.49
CA PHE A 56 -6.62 -4.87 -9.44
C PHE A 56 -7.13 -3.53 -8.92
N ARG A 57 -8.25 -3.51 -8.20
CA ARG A 57 -8.75 -2.27 -7.59
C ARG A 57 -7.79 -1.75 -6.52
N ALA A 58 -7.21 -2.64 -5.73
CA ALA A 58 -6.23 -2.26 -4.71
C ALA A 58 -4.98 -1.67 -5.36
N ILE A 59 -4.45 -2.31 -6.40
CA ILE A 59 -3.29 -1.80 -7.13
C ILE A 59 -3.59 -0.44 -7.76
N ASP A 60 -4.77 -0.29 -8.37
CA ASP A 60 -5.17 0.98 -8.98
C ASP A 60 -5.27 2.08 -7.93
N ALA A 61 -5.82 1.76 -6.75
CA ALA A 61 -5.90 2.72 -5.66
C ALA A 61 -4.52 3.19 -5.21
N LEU A 62 -3.54 2.28 -5.15
CA LEU A 62 -2.16 2.66 -4.82
C LEU A 62 -1.56 3.57 -5.88
N LYS A 63 -1.87 3.34 -7.16
CA LYS A 63 -1.36 4.17 -8.26
C LYS A 63 -1.92 5.60 -8.21
N ARG A 64 -3.06 5.80 -7.58
CA ARG A 64 -3.69 7.12 -7.47
C ARG A 64 -3.13 7.97 -6.36
N ILE A 65 -2.30 7.40 -5.50
CA ILE A 65 -1.62 8.14 -4.45
C ILE A 65 -0.61 9.09 -5.12
N PRO A 66 -0.69 10.42 -4.89
CA PRO A 66 0.10 11.38 -5.68
C PRO A 66 1.60 11.39 -5.35
N TRP A 67 1.99 10.74 -4.31
CA TRP A 67 3.39 10.65 -3.92
C TRP A 67 3.84 9.20 -4.05
#